data_961d38e5ffe90884c0d76965bf9de660
#
_entry.id   961d38e5ffe90884c0d76965bf9de660
#
_cell.length_a   1.000
_cell.length_b   1.000
_cell.length_c   1.000
_cell.angle_alpha   90.00
_cell.angle_beta   90.00
_cell.angle_gamma   90.00
#
_symmetry.space_group_name_H-M   'P 1'
#
loop_
_entity.id
_entity.type
_entity.pdbx_description
1 polymer ?
#
loop_
_entity_poly.entity_id
_entity_poly.type
_entity_poly.pdbx_seq_one_letter_code
_entity_poly.pdbx_strand_id
1 'polypeptide(L)'
;MAERIHSYEASTAVEALDEKHPAKASAGVACTSSPTNQSDDATAGTVAASEYVEAAVRAEDGEEPANTLRAWVLGFFFVTVASGVNMLLSMRSPAITIPVVAILLLVYPVGCFWARVVPAWTFKTFGVEWSLNPGPFNIKEHTVVTLMASVTYGYAYSTDALLALQAKSLYNHDLGVGFQLLFTISSQLIGICLAGLGRRFLVWPAALTWPNNFSTTTLLYALHDKSKTDPAQANGWSISHYRWFMYVASAMFAYYWFPGFIWQGLSVFDFPTWIKPENVVVNQLFGGFTGLSLIPLTFDWSNVIPYLNDPLLSPTISHVNTLIGLIVFVVIPALGISYSGALYSAYLPINTSTIFDNTQSPYVVRNILGPGFTFDLEKYKVYSPLFLAPTFALNYGLSFAALTASVVHLILHRGKILIRQFRLASSQSEDVHFNMIKKYRPAPDWWYLALLAVALAMGVGVVHGYDTQLPWWGFFVACAIAGVFIVPCCTILGMTNIQLSLNVISPFIGGYLFPGRPIGVMIFKVYSTIVLGQAQVCERAHLNPA
;
A
#
# COMPACT_ATOMS: atom_id res chain seq x y z
N MET A 1 -41.50 17.47 2.52
CA MET A 1 -41.56 17.77 1.09
C MET A 1 -40.30 17.29 0.34
N ALA A 2 -39.34 16.69 1.02
CA ALA A 2 -38.13 16.11 0.44
C ALA A 2 -38.17 14.57 0.25
N GLU A 3 -39.18 13.90 0.75
CA GLU A 3 -39.32 12.42 0.65
C GLU A 3 -40.15 11.93 -0.53
N ARG A 4 -40.67 12.82 -1.38
CA ARG A 4 -41.51 12.44 -2.55
C ARG A 4 -40.82 12.54 -3.90
N ILE A 5 -39.55 12.92 -3.97
CA ILE A 5 -38.83 13.08 -5.22
C ILE A 5 -37.97 11.85 -5.58
N HIS A 6 -37.62 11.01 -4.60
CA HIS A 6 -36.81 9.82 -4.86
C HIS A 6 -37.54 8.55 -5.29
N SER A 7 -38.88 8.56 -5.27
CA SER A 7 -39.68 7.39 -5.66
C SER A 7 -40.19 7.43 -7.11
N TYR A 8 -39.96 8.52 -7.84
CA TYR A 8 -40.49 8.68 -9.22
C TYR A 8 -39.48 8.42 -10.30
N GLU A 9 -38.18 8.46 -10.02
CA GLU A 9 -37.13 8.16 -11.01
C GLU A 9 -36.71 6.69 -11.10
N ALA A 10 -37.04 5.88 -10.10
CA ALA A 10 -36.73 4.44 -10.11
C ALA A 10 -37.77 3.60 -10.84
N SER A 11 -39.00 4.13 -11.06
CA SER A 11 -40.12 3.40 -11.68
C SER A 11 -40.10 3.48 -13.23
N THR A 12 -39.50 4.50 -13.80
CA THR A 12 -39.50 4.70 -15.28
C THR A 12 -38.32 4.03 -15.99
N ALA A 13 -37.33 3.56 -15.27
CA ALA A 13 -36.18 2.87 -15.85
C ALA A 13 -36.36 1.34 -15.98
N VAL A 14 -37.35 0.76 -15.29
CA VAL A 14 -37.60 -0.69 -15.32
C VAL A 14 -38.63 -1.09 -16.37
N GLU A 15 -39.51 -0.18 -16.82
CA GLU A 15 -40.53 -0.46 -17.83
C GLU A 15 -40.04 -0.37 -19.30
N ALA A 16 -38.82 0.11 -19.56
CA ALA A 16 -38.30 0.29 -20.90
C ALA A 16 -37.44 -0.88 -21.43
N LEU A 17 -37.26 -1.96 -20.67
CA LEU A 17 -36.37 -3.08 -21.04
C LEU A 17 -37.11 -4.39 -21.39
N ASP A 18 -38.43 -4.42 -21.45
CA ASP A 18 -39.20 -5.65 -21.64
C ASP A 18 -39.88 -5.83 -23.01
N GLU A 19 -39.46 -5.12 -24.05
CA GLU A 19 -39.94 -5.35 -25.42
C GLU A 19 -38.79 -5.51 -26.42
N LYS A 20 -38.50 -6.75 -26.79
CA LYS A 20 -37.95 -7.32 -28.00
C LYS A 20 -36.78 -8.29 -27.83
N HIS A 21 -37.07 -9.58 -27.73
CA HIS A 21 -36.75 -10.62 -28.72
C HIS A 21 -37.07 -12.03 -28.20
N PRO A 22 -37.64 -12.91 -29.01
CA PRO A 22 -38.02 -14.26 -28.58
C PRO A 22 -36.98 -15.35 -28.90
N ALA A 23 -36.87 -16.25 -27.93
CA ALA A 23 -36.61 -17.67 -28.03
C ALA A 23 -35.31 -18.23 -28.62
N LYS A 24 -34.57 -18.96 -27.80
CA LYS A 24 -34.43 -20.43 -27.96
C LYS A 24 -34.00 -21.06 -26.63
N ALA A 25 -34.75 -22.10 -26.29
CA ALA A 25 -34.67 -22.86 -25.06
C ALA A 25 -33.50 -23.86 -25.04
N SER A 26 -32.93 -24.09 -23.85
CA SER A 26 -32.71 -25.47 -23.38
C SER A 26 -32.39 -25.50 -21.88
N ALA A 27 -33.20 -26.33 -21.19
CA ALA A 27 -32.98 -27.08 -19.94
C ALA A 27 -32.48 -26.34 -18.68
N GLY A 28 -33.21 -26.04 -17.78
CA GLY A 28 -33.94 -26.45 -16.63
C GLY A 28 -33.11 -27.03 -15.48
N VAL A 29 -32.87 -26.23 -14.43
CA VAL A 29 -32.80 -26.75 -13.05
C VAL A 29 -33.62 -25.80 -12.21
N ALA A 30 -34.71 -26.32 -11.63
CA ALA A 30 -35.63 -25.63 -10.77
C ALA A 30 -35.01 -25.45 -9.38
N CYS A 31 -34.90 -24.23 -8.90
CA CYS A 31 -34.76 -23.94 -7.47
C CYS A 31 -36.12 -23.49 -6.92
N THR A 32 -36.71 -24.34 -6.09
CA THR A 32 -37.89 -24.08 -5.29
C THR A 32 -37.53 -23.10 -4.16
N SER A 33 -38.17 -21.95 -4.17
CA SER A 33 -38.14 -20.98 -3.09
C SER A 33 -39.17 -21.31 -2.03
N SER A 34 -38.75 -21.45 -0.77
CA SER A 34 -39.63 -21.36 0.43
C SER A 34 -39.27 -20.08 1.19
N PRO A 35 -40.27 -19.35 1.73
CA PRO A 35 -40.04 -18.10 2.41
C PRO A 35 -39.72 -18.33 3.88
N THR A 36 -38.59 -17.84 4.39
CA THR A 36 -38.31 -17.73 5.82
C THR A 36 -37.73 -16.38 6.18
N ASN A 37 -38.54 -15.64 6.91
CA ASN A 37 -38.29 -14.62 7.95
C ASN A 37 -37.01 -13.81 7.99
N GLN A 38 -37.27 -12.51 8.00
CA GLN A 38 -36.40 -11.38 8.38
C GLN A 38 -35.64 -11.61 9.69
N SER A 39 -34.33 -11.62 9.59
CA SER A 39 -33.37 -11.05 10.52
C SER A 39 -32.00 -11.20 9.85
N ASP A 40 -31.40 -10.09 9.38
CA ASP A 40 -29.95 -9.97 9.25
C ASP A 40 -29.55 -8.93 8.20
N ASP A 41 -29.62 -7.65 8.60
CA ASP A 41 -28.98 -6.54 7.86
C ASP A 41 -27.43 -6.66 7.80
N ALA A 42 -26.84 -7.61 8.51
CA ALA A 42 -25.41 -7.89 8.47
C ALA A 42 -25.01 -8.85 7.33
N THR A 43 -25.94 -9.60 6.77
CA THR A 43 -25.69 -10.54 5.66
C THR A 43 -25.75 -9.87 4.29
N ALA A 44 -26.47 -8.78 4.13
CA ALA A 44 -26.57 -8.07 2.85
C ALA A 44 -25.22 -7.49 2.38
N GLY A 45 -24.38 -7.01 3.31
CA GLY A 45 -23.03 -6.50 3.00
C GLY A 45 -22.03 -7.57 2.58
N THR A 46 -22.19 -8.80 3.09
CA THR A 46 -21.31 -9.93 2.74
C THR A 46 -21.70 -10.59 1.41
N VAL A 47 -22.99 -10.64 1.09
CA VAL A 47 -23.48 -11.16 -0.20
C VAL A 47 -23.08 -10.23 -1.35
N ALA A 48 -23.20 -8.92 -1.19
CA ALA A 48 -22.79 -7.96 -2.22
C ALA A 48 -21.27 -7.98 -2.46
N ALA A 49 -20.45 -8.20 -1.42
CA ALA A 49 -19.00 -8.33 -1.58
C ALA A 49 -18.61 -9.61 -2.34
N SER A 50 -19.34 -10.72 -2.18
CA SER A 50 -19.10 -11.97 -2.89
C SER A 50 -19.44 -11.87 -4.38
N GLU A 51 -20.52 -11.16 -4.75
CA GLU A 51 -20.90 -10.95 -6.15
C GLU A 51 -19.85 -10.12 -6.91
N TYR A 52 -19.26 -9.09 -6.30
CA TYR A 52 -18.18 -8.31 -6.92
C TYR A 52 -16.90 -9.13 -7.10
N VAL A 53 -16.56 -9.99 -6.14
CA VAL A 53 -15.40 -10.87 -6.23
C VAL A 53 -15.63 -11.94 -7.29
N GLU A 54 -16.82 -12.53 -7.36
CA GLU A 54 -17.18 -13.53 -8.34
C GLU A 54 -17.18 -12.96 -9.78
N ALA A 55 -17.63 -11.71 -9.96
CA ALA A 55 -17.58 -11.03 -11.25
C ALA A 55 -16.14 -10.68 -11.70
N ALA A 56 -15.23 -10.47 -10.76
CA ALA A 56 -13.83 -10.12 -11.04
C ALA A 56 -12.94 -11.35 -11.27
N VAL A 57 -13.33 -12.53 -10.76
CA VAL A 57 -12.56 -13.76 -10.84
C VAL A 57 -13.18 -14.68 -11.89
N ARG A 58 -12.48 -14.87 -13.01
CA ARG A 58 -12.87 -15.88 -14.01
C ARG A 58 -12.32 -17.24 -13.57
N ALA A 59 -13.18 -18.27 -13.57
CA ALA A 59 -12.74 -19.62 -13.37
C ALA A 59 -11.95 -20.06 -14.61
N GLU A 60 -10.63 -20.12 -14.50
CA GLU A 60 -9.79 -20.72 -15.52
C GLU A 60 -9.61 -22.20 -15.23
N ASP A 61 -10.07 -23.05 -16.16
CA ASP A 61 -9.96 -24.52 -16.08
C ASP A 61 -8.63 -25.06 -16.66
N GLY A 62 -7.70 -24.17 -17.00
CA GLY A 62 -6.46 -24.54 -17.68
C GLY A 62 -5.39 -25.11 -16.72
N GLU A 63 -4.83 -26.26 -17.08
CA GLU A 63 -3.62 -26.86 -16.49
C GLU A 63 -2.32 -26.14 -16.93
N GLU A 64 -2.39 -24.82 -17.16
CA GLU A 64 -1.22 -24.05 -17.60
C GLU A 64 -0.14 -23.99 -16.52
N PRO A 65 1.15 -24.19 -16.87
CA PRO A 65 2.24 -24.18 -15.90
C PRO A 65 2.50 -22.76 -15.39
N ALA A 66 2.48 -22.57 -14.07
CA ALA A 66 2.82 -21.31 -13.43
C ALA A 66 4.32 -21.21 -13.09
N ASN A 67 4.91 -22.32 -12.63
CA ASN A 67 6.29 -22.38 -12.16
C ASN A 67 7.23 -22.77 -13.30
N THR A 68 7.63 -21.79 -14.10
CA THR A 68 8.50 -21.98 -15.26
C THR A 68 9.81 -21.23 -15.10
N LEU A 69 10.88 -21.71 -15.75
CA LEU A 69 12.17 -21.00 -15.76
C LEU A 69 12.01 -19.57 -16.32
N ARG A 70 11.18 -19.41 -17.35
CA ARG A 70 10.88 -18.11 -17.97
C ARG A 70 10.32 -17.13 -16.97
N ALA A 71 9.31 -17.53 -16.16
CA ALA A 71 8.73 -16.68 -15.14
C ALA A 71 9.77 -16.22 -14.10
N TRP A 72 10.65 -17.12 -13.67
CA TRP A 72 11.71 -16.78 -12.71
C TRP A 72 12.75 -15.84 -13.31
N VAL A 73 13.23 -16.09 -14.53
CA VAL A 73 14.24 -15.24 -15.18
C VAL A 73 13.68 -13.83 -15.43
N LEU A 74 12.48 -13.74 -16.00
CA LEU A 74 11.82 -12.45 -16.22
C LEU A 74 11.53 -11.73 -14.90
N GLY A 75 11.03 -12.47 -13.91
CA GLY A 75 10.76 -11.91 -12.58
C GLY A 75 12.01 -11.34 -11.94
N PHE A 76 13.10 -12.10 -11.83
CA PHE A 76 14.35 -11.59 -11.25
C PHE A 76 14.93 -10.43 -12.04
N PHE A 77 14.90 -10.47 -13.35
CA PHE A 77 15.42 -9.38 -14.17
C PHE A 77 14.65 -8.08 -13.94
N PHE A 78 13.32 -8.10 -14.15
CA PHE A 78 12.51 -6.89 -14.02
C PHE A 78 12.46 -6.36 -12.60
N VAL A 79 12.38 -7.24 -11.60
CA VAL A 79 12.37 -6.86 -10.19
C VAL A 79 13.69 -6.23 -9.78
N THR A 80 14.83 -6.81 -10.17
CA THR A 80 16.16 -6.26 -9.85
C THR A 80 16.36 -4.88 -10.47
N VAL A 81 16.03 -4.74 -11.77
CA VAL A 81 16.14 -3.46 -12.47
C VAL A 81 15.20 -2.42 -11.87
N ALA A 82 13.93 -2.76 -11.67
CA ALA A 82 12.94 -1.82 -11.14
C ALA A 82 13.26 -1.39 -9.69
N SER A 83 13.64 -2.34 -8.82
CA SER A 83 14.04 -2.01 -7.44
C SER A 83 15.30 -1.15 -7.40
N GLY A 84 16.29 -1.44 -8.24
CA GLY A 84 17.51 -0.63 -8.33
C GLY A 84 17.23 0.80 -8.82
N VAL A 85 16.40 0.94 -9.86
CA VAL A 85 15.99 2.25 -10.38
C VAL A 85 15.13 3.00 -9.35
N ASN A 86 14.19 2.34 -8.70
CA ASN A 86 13.37 2.95 -7.65
C ASN A 86 14.23 3.44 -6.48
N MET A 87 15.21 2.65 -6.06
CA MET A 87 16.15 3.07 -5.02
C MET A 87 16.97 4.30 -5.44
N LEU A 88 17.50 4.31 -6.65
CA LEU A 88 18.26 5.43 -7.19
C LEU A 88 17.42 6.70 -7.30
N LEU A 89 16.18 6.58 -7.81
CA LEU A 89 15.28 7.71 -8.02
C LEU A 89 14.60 8.18 -6.73
N SER A 90 14.54 7.35 -5.68
CA SER A 90 14.02 7.75 -4.37
C SER A 90 14.87 8.82 -3.69
N MET A 91 16.14 8.91 -4.06
CA MET A 91 17.09 9.92 -3.52
C MET A 91 16.95 11.29 -4.19
N ARG A 92 16.02 11.46 -5.13
CA ARG A 92 15.75 12.73 -5.79
C ARG A 92 14.56 13.45 -5.14
N SER A 93 14.50 14.75 -5.32
CA SER A 93 13.33 15.55 -4.97
C SER A 93 12.75 16.19 -6.26
N PRO A 94 11.51 15.87 -6.66
CA PRO A 94 10.62 14.86 -6.10
C PRO A 94 11.09 13.42 -6.34
N ALA A 95 10.74 12.50 -5.46
CA ALA A 95 11.03 11.08 -5.63
C ALA A 95 10.16 10.50 -6.77
N ILE A 96 10.78 9.68 -7.62
CA ILE A 96 10.10 9.01 -8.74
C ILE A 96 10.12 7.51 -8.47
N THR A 97 8.98 6.84 -8.64
CA THR A 97 8.87 5.39 -8.48
C THR A 97 8.24 4.75 -9.72
N ILE A 98 8.76 3.61 -10.14
CA ILE A 98 8.18 2.77 -11.20
C ILE A 98 7.12 1.89 -10.53
N PRO A 99 5.82 2.06 -10.83
CA PRO A 99 4.77 1.27 -10.22
C PRO A 99 4.74 -0.16 -10.79
N VAL A 100 4.16 -1.10 -10.03
CA VAL A 100 4.02 -2.52 -10.44
C VAL A 100 3.33 -2.67 -11.80
N VAL A 101 2.33 -1.84 -12.06
CA VAL A 101 1.60 -1.82 -13.34
C VAL A 101 2.52 -1.57 -14.53
N ALA A 102 3.54 -0.72 -14.39
CA ALA A 102 4.52 -0.49 -15.45
C ALA A 102 5.38 -1.74 -15.71
N ILE A 103 5.79 -2.43 -14.66
CA ILE A 103 6.53 -3.70 -14.78
C ILE A 103 5.67 -4.74 -15.48
N LEU A 104 4.41 -4.90 -15.07
CA LEU A 104 3.44 -5.81 -15.67
C LEU A 104 3.29 -5.56 -17.17
N LEU A 105 3.14 -4.31 -17.59
CA LEU A 105 3.03 -3.93 -19.00
C LEU A 105 4.30 -4.23 -19.81
N LEU A 106 5.48 -4.06 -19.21
CA LEU A 106 6.76 -4.33 -19.89
C LEU A 106 7.08 -5.82 -19.97
N VAL A 107 6.67 -6.61 -18.99
CA VAL A 107 6.88 -8.07 -18.96
C VAL A 107 6.12 -8.75 -20.07
N TYR A 108 4.90 -8.31 -20.39
CA TYR A 108 4.05 -8.95 -21.39
C TYR A 108 4.69 -9.06 -22.78
N PRO A 109 5.13 -7.96 -23.44
CA PRO A 109 5.78 -8.05 -24.75
C PRO A 109 7.10 -8.83 -24.72
N VAL A 110 7.87 -8.74 -23.63
CA VAL A 110 9.12 -9.48 -23.47
C VAL A 110 8.86 -10.98 -23.30
N GLY A 111 7.85 -11.36 -22.52
CA GLY A 111 7.40 -12.75 -22.38
C GLY A 111 6.90 -13.34 -23.69
N CYS A 112 6.11 -12.59 -24.45
CA CYS A 112 5.65 -12.97 -25.79
C CYS A 112 6.82 -13.09 -26.80
N PHE A 113 7.80 -12.19 -26.73
CA PHE A 113 9.00 -12.25 -27.54
C PHE A 113 9.83 -13.51 -27.20
N TRP A 114 10.03 -13.80 -25.90
CA TRP A 114 10.70 -15.01 -25.46
C TRP A 114 10.03 -16.28 -26.01
N ALA A 115 8.68 -16.34 -25.93
CA ALA A 115 7.92 -17.48 -26.42
C ALA A 115 8.09 -17.73 -27.94
N ARG A 116 8.42 -16.68 -28.72
CA ARG A 116 8.62 -16.79 -30.18
C ARG A 116 10.05 -17.12 -30.57
N VAL A 117 11.04 -16.63 -29.82
CA VAL A 117 12.46 -16.69 -30.22
C VAL A 117 13.19 -17.86 -29.59
N VAL A 118 12.88 -18.19 -28.33
CA VAL A 118 13.58 -19.24 -27.60
C VAL A 118 13.02 -20.62 -27.99
N PRO A 119 13.89 -21.59 -28.35
CA PRO A 119 13.45 -22.93 -28.71
C PRO A 119 12.88 -23.70 -27.51
N ALA A 120 11.95 -24.59 -27.76
CA ALA A 120 11.29 -25.42 -26.76
C ALA A 120 12.14 -26.63 -26.34
N TRP A 121 13.33 -26.38 -25.80
CA TRP A 121 14.19 -27.44 -25.28
C TRP A 121 13.76 -27.83 -23.88
N THR A 122 13.58 -29.14 -23.69
CA THR A 122 13.24 -29.74 -22.39
C THR A 122 14.48 -30.41 -21.81
N PHE A 123 14.70 -30.17 -20.54
CA PHE A 123 15.79 -30.76 -19.77
C PHE A 123 15.23 -31.51 -18.57
N LYS A 124 15.94 -32.56 -18.17
CA LYS A 124 15.63 -33.35 -16.99
C LYS A 124 16.78 -33.26 -16.00
N THR A 125 16.57 -32.58 -14.88
CA THR A 125 17.61 -32.39 -13.85
C THR A 125 17.04 -32.84 -12.51
N PHE A 126 17.73 -33.75 -11.82
CA PHE A 126 17.30 -34.30 -10.51
C PHE A 126 15.87 -34.89 -10.52
N GLY A 127 15.42 -35.46 -11.63
CA GLY A 127 14.08 -36.05 -11.75
C GLY A 127 12.95 -35.04 -12.05
N VAL A 128 13.26 -33.73 -12.11
CA VAL A 128 12.31 -32.71 -12.50
C VAL A 128 12.51 -32.33 -13.96
N GLU A 129 11.43 -32.39 -14.74
CA GLU A 129 11.42 -31.92 -16.12
C GLU A 129 11.13 -30.41 -16.16
N TRP A 130 11.98 -29.67 -16.83
CA TRP A 130 11.80 -28.22 -17.04
C TRP A 130 12.13 -27.84 -18.48
N SER A 131 11.47 -26.81 -18.97
CA SER A 131 11.63 -26.32 -20.34
C SER A 131 12.07 -24.88 -20.36
N LEU A 132 12.93 -24.52 -21.32
CA LEU A 132 13.30 -23.13 -21.59
C LEU A 132 12.12 -22.32 -22.15
N ASN A 133 11.24 -22.97 -22.89
CA ASN A 133 10.06 -22.36 -23.47
C ASN A 133 8.90 -23.35 -23.40
N PRO A 134 8.04 -23.27 -22.37
CA PRO A 134 6.91 -24.17 -22.19
C PRO A 134 5.75 -23.91 -23.17
N GLY A 135 5.89 -22.94 -24.08
CA GLY A 135 4.87 -22.58 -25.06
C GLY A 135 4.50 -21.10 -25.04
N PRO A 136 3.29 -20.72 -25.41
CA PRO A 136 2.84 -19.32 -25.36
C PRO A 136 2.95 -18.76 -23.95
N PHE A 137 3.24 -17.45 -23.84
CA PHE A 137 3.31 -16.79 -22.54
C PHE A 137 1.90 -16.71 -21.93
N ASN A 138 1.72 -17.36 -20.81
CA ASN A 138 0.41 -17.53 -20.17
C ASN A 138 0.18 -16.55 -19.01
N ILE A 139 -1.07 -16.40 -18.58
CA ILE A 139 -1.48 -15.49 -17.50
C ILE A 139 -0.87 -15.88 -16.14
N LYS A 140 -0.72 -17.20 -15.87
CA LYS A 140 -0.17 -17.68 -14.59
C LYS A 140 1.32 -17.35 -14.44
N GLU A 141 2.11 -17.49 -15.51
CA GLU A 141 3.51 -17.04 -15.49
C GLU A 141 3.62 -15.53 -15.29
N HIS A 142 2.76 -14.77 -15.99
CA HIS A 142 2.72 -13.31 -15.86
C HIS A 142 2.33 -12.88 -14.43
N THR A 143 1.39 -13.59 -13.82
CA THR A 143 1.01 -13.36 -12.42
C THR A 143 2.16 -13.64 -11.46
N VAL A 144 2.93 -14.70 -11.64
CA VAL A 144 4.12 -14.96 -10.81
C VAL A 144 5.10 -13.79 -10.88
N VAL A 145 5.40 -13.29 -12.07
CA VAL A 145 6.28 -12.10 -12.23
C VAL A 145 5.67 -10.86 -11.56
N THR A 146 4.37 -10.66 -11.72
CA THR A 146 3.65 -9.54 -11.09
C THR A 146 3.67 -9.63 -9.57
N LEU A 147 3.51 -10.83 -9.01
CA LEU A 147 3.62 -11.06 -7.56
C LEU A 147 5.04 -10.75 -7.05
N MET A 148 6.07 -11.24 -7.76
CA MET A 148 7.46 -10.89 -7.43
C MET A 148 7.67 -9.37 -7.45
N ALA A 149 7.13 -8.68 -8.45
CA ALA A 149 7.21 -7.24 -8.57
C ALA A 149 6.44 -6.51 -7.46
N SER A 150 5.24 -6.98 -7.08
CA SER A 150 4.43 -6.32 -6.05
C SER A 150 5.05 -6.40 -4.65
N VAL A 151 5.76 -7.48 -4.34
CA VAL A 151 6.47 -7.63 -3.05
C VAL A 151 7.72 -6.76 -2.97
N THR A 152 8.35 -6.47 -4.11
CA THR A 152 9.67 -5.83 -4.18
C THR A 152 9.70 -4.52 -4.96
N TYR A 153 8.56 -4.01 -5.43
CA TYR A 153 8.50 -2.79 -6.23
C TYR A 153 9.02 -1.56 -5.49
N GLY A 154 8.82 -1.52 -4.19
CA GLY A 154 9.43 -0.53 -3.31
C GLY A 154 10.86 -0.93 -2.95
N TYR A 155 11.74 0.05 -2.76
CA TYR A 155 13.00 -0.23 -2.10
C TYR A 155 12.75 -0.62 -0.63
N ALA A 156 13.67 -1.40 -0.06
CA ALA A 156 13.56 -1.78 1.35
C ALA A 156 13.67 -0.52 2.21
N TYR A 157 12.57 -0.12 2.86
CA TYR A 157 12.51 1.15 3.61
C TYR A 157 13.52 1.23 4.78
N SER A 158 14.11 0.10 5.19
CA SER A 158 15.26 0.07 6.10
C SER A 158 16.46 0.86 5.56
N THR A 159 16.56 1.03 4.24
CA THR A 159 17.60 1.85 3.60
C THR A 159 17.50 3.33 3.96
N ASP A 160 16.31 3.86 4.25
CA ASP A 160 16.16 5.24 4.74
C ASP A 160 16.84 5.43 6.10
N ALA A 161 16.75 4.43 6.98
CA ALA A 161 17.48 4.44 8.24
C ALA A 161 19.00 4.36 8.04
N LEU A 162 19.44 3.54 7.07
CA LEU A 162 20.87 3.46 6.69
C LEU A 162 21.38 4.77 6.10
N LEU A 163 20.60 5.40 5.23
CA LEU A 163 20.94 6.71 4.67
C LEU A 163 21.01 7.78 5.75
N ALA A 164 20.07 7.77 6.72
CA ALA A 164 20.12 8.70 7.85
C ALA A 164 21.37 8.50 8.71
N LEU A 165 21.81 7.26 8.93
CA LEU A 165 23.03 6.95 9.66
C LEU A 165 24.28 7.46 8.92
N GLN A 166 24.36 7.26 7.61
CA GLN A 166 25.54 7.61 6.80
C GLN A 166 25.57 9.07 6.38
N ALA A 167 24.44 9.76 6.33
CA ALA A 167 24.37 11.15 5.87
C ALA A 167 25.25 12.08 6.72
N LYS A 168 26.15 12.82 6.06
CA LYS A 168 27.05 13.78 6.73
C LYS A 168 26.32 14.87 7.48
N SER A 169 25.14 15.24 7.04
CA SER A 169 24.29 16.25 7.67
C SER A 169 23.58 15.75 8.93
N LEU A 170 23.45 14.42 9.09
CA LEU A 170 22.75 13.79 10.23
C LEU A 170 23.76 13.13 11.18
N TYR A 171 23.92 11.81 11.10
CA TYR A 171 24.79 11.08 12.04
C TYR A 171 26.23 10.94 11.54
N ASN A 172 26.44 10.80 10.22
CA ASN A 172 27.75 10.51 9.61
C ASN A 172 28.43 9.31 10.28
N HIS A 173 27.67 8.24 10.50
CA HIS A 173 28.11 7.02 11.16
C HIS A 173 27.90 5.82 10.24
N ASP A 174 28.96 5.11 9.91
CA ASP A 174 28.93 3.92 9.07
C ASP A 174 29.21 2.67 9.92
N LEU A 175 28.23 1.78 9.97
CA LEU A 175 28.32 0.49 10.65
C LEU A 175 28.84 -0.64 9.72
N GLY A 176 29.19 -0.31 8.48
CA GLY A 176 29.73 -1.23 7.50
C GLY A 176 28.70 -2.04 6.71
N VAL A 177 29.16 -2.62 5.60
CA VAL A 177 28.30 -3.35 4.64
C VAL A 177 27.62 -4.56 5.26
N GLY A 178 28.30 -5.26 6.18
CA GLY A 178 27.71 -6.41 6.89
C GLY A 178 26.46 -6.04 7.67
N PHE A 179 26.50 -4.91 8.39
CA PHE A 179 25.32 -4.37 9.06
C PHE A 179 24.20 -4.04 8.07
N GLN A 180 24.50 -3.33 7.01
CA GLN A 180 23.52 -2.89 6.02
C GLN A 180 22.77 -4.07 5.41
N LEU A 181 23.48 -5.13 4.99
CA LEU A 181 22.89 -6.33 4.42
C LEU A 181 22.06 -7.10 5.43
N LEU A 182 22.62 -7.40 6.62
CA LEU A 182 21.91 -8.16 7.65
C LEU A 182 20.65 -7.43 8.12
N PHE A 183 20.73 -6.11 8.33
CA PHE A 183 19.61 -5.28 8.76
C PHE A 183 18.49 -5.25 7.72
N THR A 184 18.84 -5.04 6.45
CA THR A 184 17.86 -5.01 5.36
C THR A 184 17.21 -6.37 5.17
N ILE A 185 18.00 -7.43 5.04
CA ILE A 185 17.47 -8.78 4.79
C ILE A 185 16.61 -9.25 5.97
N SER A 186 17.06 -9.08 7.22
CA SER A 186 16.30 -9.53 8.39
C SER A 186 14.96 -8.80 8.51
N SER A 187 14.93 -7.48 8.32
CA SER A 187 13.69 -6.69 8.39
C SER A 187 12.66 -7.10 7.33
N GLN A 188 13.11 -7.38 6.10
CA GLN A 188 12.23 -7.83 5.01
C GLN A 188 11.71 -9.25 5.26
N LEU A 189 12.60 -10.18 5.62
CA LEU A 189 12.22 -11.58 5.88
C LEU A 189 11.23 -11.71 7.03
N ILE A 190 11.41 -10.98 8.13
CA ILE A 190 10.46 -11.01 9.26
C ILE A 190 9.07 -10.58 8.78
N GLY A 191 8.95 -9.52 7.97
CA GLY A 191 7.69 -9.07 7.40
C GLY A 191 7.01 -10.12 6.52
N ILE A 192 7.76 -10.74 5.62
CA ILE A 192 7.28 -11.82 4.74
C ILE A 192 6.79 -13.02 5.56
N CYS A 193 7.54 -13.40 6.60
CA CYS A 193 7.16 -14.53 7.46
C CYS A 193 5.90 -14.24 8.27
N LEU A 194 5.74 -13.03 8.79
CA LEU A 194 4.52 -12.63 9.50
C LEU A 194 3.30 -12.65 8.57
N ALA A 195 3.44 -12.20 7.33
CA ALA A 195 2.39 -12.31 6.32
C ALA A 195 2.04 -13.78 6.04
N GLY A 196 3.04 -14.63 5.79
CA GLY A 196 2.81 -16.04 5.51
C GLY A 196 2.08 -16.78 6.65
N LEU A 197 2.35 -16.42 7.90
CA LEU A 197 1.65 -16.95 9.06
C LEU A 197 0.24 -16.34 9.23
N GLY A 198 0.09 -15.05 8.86
CA GLY A 198 -1.16 -14.30 8.92
C GLY A 198 -2.20 -14.68 7.87
N ARG A 199 -1.77 -15.31 6.76
CA ARG A 199 -2.61 -15.57 5.57
C ARG A 199 -3.97 -16.20 5.87
N ARG A 200 -4.06 -17.10 6.86
CA ARG A 200 -5.31 -17.78 7.24
C ARG A 200 -6.36 -16.81 7.77
N PHE A 201 -5.93 -15.70 8.35
CA PHE A 201 -6.80 -14.72 9.01
C PHE A 201 -7.03 -13.48 8.15
N LEU A 202 -6.12 -13.20 7.21
CA LEU A 202 -6.08 -11.96 6.45
C LEU A 202 -6.33 -12.15 4.95
N VAL A 203 -6.11 -13.37 4.42
CA VAL A 203 -6.33 -13.68 3.00
C VAL A 203 -7.60 -14.49 2.78
N TRP A 204 -7.86 -15.51 3.62
CA TRP A 204 -8.98 -16.43 3.42
C TRP A 204 -10.37 -15.87 3.70
N PRO A 205 -10.60 -14.89 4.60
CA PRO A 205 -11.93 -14.37 4.85
C PRO A 205 -12.47 -13.57 3.67
N ALA A 206 -13.66 -13.94 3.16
CA ALA A 206 -14.36 -13.28 2.06
C ALA A 206 -14.64 -11.78 2.28
N ALA A 207 -14.71 -11.36 3.56
CA ALA A 207 -14.93 -9.97 3.92
C ALA A 207 -13.75 -9.02 3.59
N LEU A 208 -12.58 -9.58 3.28
CA LEU A 208 -11.36 -8.82 2.93
C LEU A 208 -11.17 -8.84 1.42
N THR A 209 -11.71 -7.85 0.73
CA THR A 209 -11.78 -7.82 -0.74
C THR A 209 -10.48 -7.32 -1.40
N TRP A 210 -9.62 -6.62 -0.66
CA TRP A 210 -8.35 -6.06 -1.15
C TRP A 210 -8.49 -5.30 -2.47
N PRO A 211 -9.22 -4.17 -2.50
CA PRO A 211 -9.66 -3.53 -3.74
C PRO A 211 -8.56 -3.19 -4.74
N ASN A 212 -7.34 -2.94 -4.24
CA ASN A 212 -6.20 -2.58 -5.08
C ASN A 212 -5.75 -3.71 -6.04
N ASN A 213 -6.10 -4.97 -5.75
CA ASN A 213 -5.75 -6.09 -6.61
C ASN A 213 -6.63 -6.17 -7.87
N PHE A 214 -7.85 -5.60 -7.82
CA PHE A 214 -8.76 -5.66 -8.96
C PHE A 214 -8.20 -4.97 -10.21
N SER A 215 -7.48 -3.85 -10.07
CA SER A 215 -6.84 -3.17 -11.20
C SER A 215 -5.77 -4.04 -11.86
N THR A 216 -4.94 -4.69 -11.05
CA THR A 216 -3.88 -5.60 -11.53
C THR A 216 -4.46 -6.82 -12.22
N THR A 217 -5.47 -7.45 -11.62
CA THR A 217 -6.15 -8.62 -12.17
C THR A 217 -6.87 -8.28 -13.48
N THR A 218 -7.61 -7.17 -13.52
CA THR A 218 -8.29 -6.70 -14.74
C THR A 218 -7.30 -6.46 -15.88
N LEU A 219 -6.14 -5.86 -15.59
CA LEU A 219 -5.12 -5.63 -16.59
C LEU A 219 -4.48 -6.93 -17.08
N LEU A 220 -4.22 -7.89 -16.19
CA LEU A 220 -3.73 -9.24 -16.56
C LEU A 220 -4.70 -9.92 -17.53
N TYR A 221 -5.99 -9.95 -17.20
CA TYR A 221 -7.00 -10.50 -18.10
C TYR A 221 -7.07 -9.75 -19.44
N ALA A 222 -7.06 -8.42 -19.43
CA ALA A 222 -7.10 -7.64 -20.66
C ALA A 222 -5.91 -7.89 -21.61
N LEU A 223 -4.72 -8.18 -21.05
CA LEU A 223 -3.53 -8.48 -21.86
C LEU A 223 -3.54 -9.92 -22.41
N HIS A 224 -4.09 -10.88 -21.66
CA HIS A 224 -4.06 -12.30 -22.02
C HIS A 224 -5.35 -12.78 -22.70
N ASP A 225 -6.42 -11.99 -22.70
CA ASP A 225 -7.67 -12.34 -23.35
C ASP A 225 -7.46 -12.49 -24.86
N LYS A 226 -7.48 -13.74 -25.33
CA LYS A 226 -7.35 -14.11 -26.76
C LYS A 226 -8.66 -14.03 -27.51
N SER A 227 -9.78 -13.81 -26.80
CA SER A 227 -11.03 -13.56 -27.51
C SER A 227 -10.79 -12.33 -28.36
N LYS A 228 -10.96 -12.46 -29.66
CA LYS A 228 -11.02 -11.32 -30.59
C LYS A 228 -12.25 -10.52 -30.17
N THR A 229 -12.08 -9.77 -29.11
CA THR A 229 -13.10 -8.95 -28.56
C THR A 229 -13.50 -7.96 -29.63
N ASP A 230 -14.72 -8.08 -30.06
CA ASP A 230 -15.39 -7.02 -30.76
C ASP A 230 -15.14 -5.71 -29.99
N PRO A 231 -14.89 -4.63 -30.69
CA PRO A 231 -14.73 -3.33 -30.06
C PRO A 231 -15.86 -3.16 -29.05
N ALA A 232 -15.54 -2.67 -27.86
CA ALA A 232 -16.52 -2.54 -26.80
C ALA A 232 -17.75 -1.80 -27.32
N GLN A 233 -18.83 -2.55 -27.57
CA GLN A 233 -20.09 -2.01 -28.11
C GLN A 233 -20.89 -1.23 -27.06
N ALA A 234 -20.28 -0.95 -25.90
CA ALA A 234 -20.90 -0.13 -24.88
C ALA A 234 -20.99 1.32 -25.37
N ASN A 235 -22.21 1.82 -25.45
CA ASN A 235 -22.52 3.22 -25.76
C ASN A 235 -21.98 3.77 -27.12
N GLY A 236 -21.89 2.94 -28.16
CA GLY A 236 -21.47 3.38 -29.50
C GLY A 236 -19.95 3.54 -29.69
N TRP A 237 -19.13 3.13 -28.75
CA TRP A 237 -17.68 3.13 -28.90
C TRP A 237 -17.22 1.97 -29.80
N SER A 238 -16.38 2.29 -30.79
CA SER A 238 -15.86 1.32 -31.77
C SER A 238 -14.39 0.95 -31.55
N ILE A 239 -13.78 1.39 -30.44
CA ILE A 239 -12.35 1.24 -30.18
C ILE A 239 -12.13 0.11 -29.16
N SER A 240 -11.20 -0.83 -29.43
CA SER A 240 -10.83 -1.88 -28.48
C SER A 240 -10.13 -1.28 -27.24
N HIS A 241 -10.29 -1.94 -26.08
CA HIS A 241 -9.67 -1.53 -24.81
C HIS A 241 -8.16 -1.33 -24.93
N TYR A 242 -7.46 -2.21 -25.65
CA TYR A 242 -6.02 -2.09 -25.85
C TYR A 242 -5.63 -0.85 -26.66
N ARG A 243 -6.35 -0.53 -27.75
CA ARG A 243 -6.08 0.68 -28.53
C ARG A 243 -6.34 1.95 -27.74
N TRP A 244 -7.45 1.97 -27.00
CA TRP A 244 -7.75 3.07 -26.10
C TRP A 244 -6.64 3.28 -25.07
N PHE A 245 -6.23 2.20 -24.41
CA PHE A 245 -5.13 2.22 -23.46
C PHE A 245 -3.85 2.79 -24.08
N MET A 246 -3.46 2.34 -25.26
CA MET A 246 -2.27 2.84 -25.94
C MET A 246 -2.35 4.32 -26.28
N TYR A 247 -3.52 4.83 -26.70
CA TYR A 247 -3.71 6.25 -26.96
C TYR A 247 -3.58 7.08 -25.68
N VAL A 248 -4.25 6.67 -24.61
CA VAL A 248 -4.20 7.37 -23.32
C VAL A 248 -2.79 7.31 -22.73
N ALA A 249 -2.15 6.15 -22.73
CA ALA A 249 -0.79 5.99 -22.23
C ALA A 249 0.22 6.86 -23.00
N SER A 250 0.14 6.89 -24.33
CA SER A 250 1.01 7.73 -25.15
C SER A 250 0.77 9.22 -24.91
N ALA A 251 -0.49 9.63 -24.80
CA ALA A 251 -0.85 11.01 -24.51
C ALA A 251 -0.38 11.44 -23.12
N MET A 252 -0.56 10.59 -22.11
CA MET A 252 -0.08 10.84 -20.74
C MET A 252 1.44 10.85 -20.65
N PHE A 253 2.13 9.96 -21.39
CA PHE A 253 3.58 9.98 -21.46
C PHE A 253 4.11 11.30 -22.05
N ALA A 254 3.50 11.79 -23.12
CA ALA A 254 3.84 13.08 -23.70
C ALA A 254 3.49 14.25 -22.77
N TYR A 255 2.32 14.20 -22.13
CA TYR A 255 1.86 15.25 -21.21
C TYR A 255 2.72 15.37 -19.97
N TYR A 256 3.19 14.24 -19.40
CA TYR A 256 3.92 14.23 -18.13
C TYR A 256 5.26 15.01 -18.17
N TRP A 257 5.82 15.22 -19.35
CA TRP A 257 7.00 16.09 -19.51
C TRP A 257 6.77 17.52 -19.03
N PHE A 258 5.51 18.01 -19.08
CA PHE A 258 5.18 19.35 -18.61
C PHE A 258 5.20 19.46 -17.09
N PRO A 259 4.34 18.78 -16.31
CA PRO A 259 4.33 18.92 -14.86
C PRO A 259 5.55 18.29 -14.19
N GLY A 260 6.09 17.20 -14.75
CA GLY A 260 7.20 16.46 -14.14
C GLY A 260 8.58 17.06 -14.39
N PHE A 261 8.77 17.76 -15.51
CA PHE A 261 10.12 18.22 -15.90
C PHE A 261 10.17 19.68 -16.33
N ILE A 262 9.29 20.15 -17.21
CA ILE A 262 9.36 21.49 -17.81
C ILE A 262 8.93 22.55 -16.79
N TRP A 263 7.79 22.33 -16.14
CA TRP A 263 7.23 23.29 -15.18
C TRP A 263 6.53 22.59 -14.02
N GLN A 264 7.27 22.34 -12.96
CA GLN A 264 6.77 21.71 -11.74
C GLN A 264 5.69 22.51 -11.01
N GLY A 265 5.49 23.79 -11.32
CA GLY A 265 4.40 24.62 -10.80
C GLY A 265 3.00 24.09 -11.17
N LEU A 266 2.90 23.22 -12.19
CA LEU A 266 1.64 22.54 -12.52
C LEU A 266 1.29 21.42 -11.53
N SER A 267 2.28 20.86 -10.84
CA SER A 267 2.04 19.86 -9.80
C SER A 267 1.40 20.47 -8.54
N VAL A 268 1.70 21.76 -8.28
CA VAL A 268 1.13 22.52 -7.16
C VAL A 268 0.71 23.88 -7.70
N PHE A 269 -0.54 23.95 -8.23
CA PHE A 269 -1.03 25.12 -8.92
C PHE A 269 -1.81 26.05 -7.98
N ASP A 270 -1.07 26.88 -7.26
CA ASP A 270 -1.61 27.75 -6.20
C ASP A 270 -1.98 29.15 -6.73
N PHE A 271 -2.80 29.23 -7.77
CA PHE A 271 -3.16 30.49 -8.42
C PHE A 271 -3.70 31.58 -7.44
N PRO A 272 -4.40 31.28 -6.31
CA PRO A 272 -4.84 32.33 -5.39
C PRO A 272 -3.68 33.09 -4.77
N THR A 273 -2.52 32.46 -4.58
CA THR A 273 -1.33 33.12 -4.03
C THR A 273 -0.71 34.13 -5.00
N TRP A 274 -0.95 33.99 -6.30
CA TRP A 274 -0.46 34.92 -7.32
C TRP A 274 -1.23 36.23 -7.34
N ILE A 275 -2.50 36.24 -6.87
CA ILE A 275 -3.35 37.42 -6.82
C ILE A 275 -2.87 38.39 -5.75
N LYS A 276 -2.41 37.86 -4.60
CA LYS A 276 -1.87 38.64 -3.45
C LYS A 276 -0.67 37.91 -2.82
N PRO A 277 0.50 37.93 -3.45
CA PRO A 277 1.66 37.13 -3.03
C PRO A 277 2.21 37.56 -1.65
N GLU A 278 2.04 38.83 -1.27
CA GLU A 278 2.54 39.33 0.03
C GLU A 278 1.53 39.14 1.18
N ASN A 279 0.33 38.62 0.90
CA ASN A 279 -0.67 38.45 1.95
C ASN A 279 -0.45 37.13 2.69
N VAL A 280 -0.04 37.20 3.94
CA VAL A 280 0.24 36.04 4.81
C VAL A 280 -0.96 35.11 4.93
N VAL A 281 -2.17 35.64 5.07
CA VAL A 281 -3.39 34.81 5.21
C VAL A 281 -3.69 34.03 3.92
N VAL A 282 -3.53 34.66 2.75
CA VAL A 282 -3.72 33.99 1.47
C VAL A 282 -2.70 32.87 1.31
N ASN A 283 -1.44 33.10 1.66
CA ASN A 283 -0.39 32.09 1.58
C ASN A 283 -0.59 30.96 2.61
N GLN A 284 -1.08 31.24 3.81
CA GLN A 284 -1.40 30.23 4.80
C GLN A 284 -2.60 29.35 4.40
N LEU A 285 -3.62 29.92 3.78
CA LEU A 285 -4.84 29.19 3.40
C LEU A 285 -4.68 28.43 2.07
N PHE A 286 -4.05 29.03 1.07
CA PHE A 286 -4.04 28.52 -0.30
C PHE A 286 -2.66 28.06 -0.79
N GLY A 287 -1.57 28.37 -0.08
CA GLY A 287 -0.25 27.90 -0.45
C GLY A 287 -0.12 26.39 -0.37
N GLY A 288 0.46 25.76 -1.37
CA GLY A 288 0.53 24.29 -1.47
C GLY A 288 1.73 23.67 -0.74
N PHE A 289 2.82 24.43 -0.53
CA PHE A 289 4.00 23.90 0.16
C PHE A 289 4.00 24.16 1.67
N THR A 290 3.63 25.35 2.05
CA THR A 290 3.68 25.80 3.47
C THR A 290 2.33 26.24 4.00
N GLY A 291 1.30 26.27 3.17
CA GLY A 291 -0.08 26.57 3.51
C GLY A 291 -0.95 25.30 3.59
N LEU A 292 -2.25 25.51 3.84
CA LEU A 292 -3.23 24.42 3.98
C LEU A 292 -3.77 23.91 2.63
N SER A 293 -3.45 24.57 1.52
CA SER A 293 -3.91 24.22 0.17
C SER A 293 -5.43 23.95 0.11
N LEU A 294 -6.25 24.91 0.58
CA LEU A 294 -7.72 24.75 0.64
C LEU A 294 -8.38 24.56 -0.72
N ILE A 295 -7.75 25.04 -1.79
CA ILE A 295 -8.16 24.79 -3.17
C ILE A 295 -7.02 24.02 -3.84
N PRO A 296 -6.92 22.70 -3.63
CA PRO A 296 -5.83 21.90 -4.16
C PRO A 296 -6.04 21.66 -5.65
N LEU A 297 -5.50 22.52 -6.50
CA LEU A 297 -5.46 22.29 -7.93
C LEU A 297 -4.12 21.65 -8.31
N THR A 298 -4.19 20.51 -8.93
CA THR A 298 -3.03 19.87 -9.52
C THR A 298 -3.34 19.40 -10.94
N PHE A 299 -2.40 19.62 -11.84
CA PHE A 299 -2.40 19.07 -13.19
C PHE A 299 -1.47 17.87 -13.30
N ASP A 300 -0.96 17.38 -12.16
CA ASP A 300 -0.09 16.23 -12.05
C ASP A 300 -0.81 15.09 -11.32
N TRP A 301 -1.22 14.07 -12.10
CA TRP A 301 -1.91 12.91 -11.55
C TRP A 301 -1.08 12.15 -10.51
N SER A 302 0.25 12.25 -10.58
CA SER A 302 1.14 11.63 -9.61
C SER A 302 0.98 12.17 -8.18
N ASN A 303 0.43 13.38 -8.01
CA ASN A 303 0.13 13.94 -6.70
C ASN A 303 -1.23 13.47 -6.13
N VAL A 304 -2.11 12.91 -6.96
CA VAL A 304 -3.42 12.39 -6.52
C VAL A 304 -3.30 10.95 -6.02
N ILE A 305 -2.58 10.11 -6.77
CA ILE A 305 -2.45 8.66 -6.51
C ILE A 305 -1.83 8.32 -5.13
N PRO A 306 -0.76 9.00 -4.64
CA PRO A 306 -0.08 8.58 -3.42
C PRO A 306 -0.95 8.61 -2.17
N TYR A 307 -1.97 9.46 -2.14
CA TYR A 307 -2.83 9.64 -0.97
C TYR A 307 -4.08 8.76 -1.00
N LEU A 308 -4.60 8.44 -2.19
CA LEU A 308 -5.86 7.74 -2.37
C LEU A 308 -5.69 6.36 -3.01
N ASN A 309 -4.45 5.94 -3.29
CA ASN A 309 -4.14 4.84 -4.20
C ASN A 309 -4.85 5.08 -5.55
N ASP A 310 -5.64 4.12 -6.06
CA ASP A 310 -6.51 4.39 -7.18
C ASP A 310 -7.88 4.88 -6.66
N PRO A 311 -8.26 6.16 -6.87
CA PRO A 311 -9.52 6.70 -6.37
C PRO A 311 -10.75 6.00 -6.96
N LEU A 312 -10.63 5.33 -8.10
CA LEU A 312 -11.72 4.59 -8.74
C LEU A 312 -11.99 3.24 -8.05
N LEU A 313 -11.01 2.69 -7.33
CA LEU A 313 -11.13 1.41 -6.63
C LEU A 313 -11.63 1.56 -5.19
N SER A 314 -11.48 2.73 -4.61
CA SER A 314 -11.89 2.98 -3.22
C SER A 314 -13.38 3.33 -3.16
N PRO A 315 -14.12 2.82 -2.16
CA PRO A 315 -15.53 3.16 -1.99
C PRO A 315 -15.75 4.68 -1.82
N THR A 316 -16.77 5.23 -2.48
CA THR A 316 -17.09 6.67 -2.40
C THR A 316 -17.28 7.15 -0.96
N ILE A 317 -17.89 6.34 -0.10
CA ILE A 317 -18.07 6.67 1.31
C ILE A 317 -16.74 6.87 2.05
N SER A 318 -15.69 6.13 1.67
CA SER A 318 -14.36 6.30 2.23
C SER A 318 -13.77 7.68 1.90
N HIS A 319 -13.94 8.14 0.65
CA HIS A 319 -13.49 9.47 0.24
C HIS A 319 -14.27 10.59 0.94
N VAL A 320 -15.59 10.46 1.07
CA VAL A 320 -16.43 11.43 1.78
C VAL A 320 -16.01 11.52 3.24
N ASN A 321 -15.82 10.39 3.92
CA ASN A 321 -15.35 10.36 5.30
C ASN A 321 -13.96 10.98 5.47
N THR A 322 -13.06 10.72 4.53
CA THR A 322 -11.72 11.32 4.52
C THR A 322 -11.79 12.84 4.36
N LEU A 323 -12.64 13.34 3.47
CA LEU A 323 -12.84 14.77 3.27
C LEU A 323 -13.42 15.45 4.52
N ILE A 324 -14.45 14.86 5.12
CA ILE A 324 -15.03 15.35 6.37
C ILE A 324 -13.96 15.34 7.48
N GLY A 325 -13.21 14.25 7.60
CA GLY A 325 -12.13 14.12 8.57
C GLY A 325 -11.03 15.17 8.37
N LEU A 326 -10.64 15.45 7.13
CA LEU A 326 -9.66 16.49 6.79
C LEU A 326 -10.14 17.87 7.26
N ILE A 327 -11.37 18.23 6.96
CA ILE A 327 -11.92 19.54 7.35
C ILE A 327 -12.02 19.65 8.87
N VAL A 328 -12.63 18.67 9.53
CA VAL A 328 -12.95 18.75 10.97
C VAL A 328 -11.71 18.57 11.85
N PHE A 329 -10.82 17.65 11.51
CA PHE A 329 -9.69 17.29 12.37
C PHE A 329 -8.34 17.88 11.94
N VAL A 330 -8.22 18.38 10.72
CA VAL A 330 -6.96 18.99 10.26
C VAL A 330 -7.12 20.51 10.03
N VAL A 331 -8.02 20.91 9.12
CA VAL A 331 -8.13 22.32 8.72
C VAL A 331 -8.58 23.21 9.88
N ILE A 332 -9.69 22.87 10.53
CA ILE A 332 -10.24 23.68 11.62
C ILE A 332 -9.25 23.76 12.80
N PRO A 333 -8.68 22.66 13.32
CA PRO A 333 -7.72 22.75 14.42
C PRO A 333 -6.40 23.42 14.02
N ALA A 334 -5.91 23.22 12.79
CA ALA A 334 -4.68 23.89 12.33
C ALA A 334 -4.85 25.43 12.32
N LEU A 335 -5.99 25.92 11.83
CA LEU A 335 -6.33 27.33 11.87
C LEU A 335 -6.49 27.81 13.31
N GLY A 336 -7.16 27.04 14.16
CA GLY A 336 -7.31 27.35 15.59
C GLY A 336 -5.97 27.50 16.30
N ILE A 337 -5.04 26.57 16.10
CA ILE A 337 -3.69 26.63 16.67
C ILE A 337 -2.91 27.82 16.10
N SER A 338 -2.97 28.01 14.78
CA SER A 338 -2.20 29.08 14.12
C SER A 338 -2.63 30.48 14.57
N TYR A 339 -3.94 30.71 14.63
CA TYR A 339 -4.46 32.05 15.00
C TYR A 339 -4.54 32.29 16.51
N SER A 340 -4.51 31.25 17.35
CA SER A 340 -4.37 31.40 18.80
C SER A 340 -2.93 31.66 19.26
N GLY A 341 -1.94 31.47 18.37
CA GLY A 341 -0.52 31.53 18.70
C GLY A 341 -0.03 30.40 19.60
N ALA A 342 -0.86 29.34 19.80
CA ALA A 342 -0.46 28.16 20.56
C ALA A 342 0.73 27.47 19.89
N LEU A 343 1.61 26.81 20.66
CA LEU A 343 2.81 26.15 20.19
C LEU A 343 3.78 27.06 19.40
N TYR A 344 3.78 28.37 19.68
CA TYR A 344 4.57 29.36 18.93
C TYR A 344 4.26 29.41 17.42
N SER A 345 3.07 28.98 17.03
CA SER A 345 2.63 28.84 15.64
C SER A 345 2.63 30.16 14.86
N ALA A 346 2.53 31.29 15.51
CA ALA A 346 2.60 32.60 14.87
C ALA A 346 3.95 32.88 14.15
N TYR A 347 5.01 32.19 14.55
CA TYR A 347 6.36 32.36 14.02
C TYR A 347 6.77 31.26 13.04
N LEU A 348 5.89 30.29 12.80
CA LEU A 348 6.18 29.10 12.01
C LEU A 348 5.24 29.00 10.82
N PRO A 349 5.65 28.34 9.72
CA PRO A 349 4.74 27.97 8.65
C PRO A 349 3.59 27.11 9.18
N ILE A 350 2.38 27.28 8.66
CA ILE A 350 1.23 26.52 9.15
C ILE A 350 1.34 25.03 8.82
N ASN A 351 1.93 24.70 7.67
CA ASN A 351 2.09 23.34 7.19
C ASN A 351 3.52 23.09 6.70
N THR A 352 4.25 22.26 7.43
CA THR A 352 5.56 21.74 7.03
C THR A 352 5.95 20.57 7.92
N SER A 353 6.74 19.64 7.41
CA SER A 353 7.35 18.54 8.19
C SER A 353 8.72 18.90 8.77
N THR A 354 9.20 20.13 8.57
CA THR A 354 10.48 20.60 9.11
C THR A 354 10.33 20.92 10.59
N ILE A 355 11.33 20.55 11.38
CA ILE A 355 11.47 20.91 12.79
C ILE A 355 12.36 22.17 12.85
N PHE A 356 12.00 23.12 13.70
CA PHE A 356 12.69 24.40 13.81
C PHE A 356 13.37 24.58 15.17
N ASP A 357 14.39 25.40 15.17
CA ASP A 357 15.03 25.92 16.39
C ASP A 357 14.45 27.28 16.79
N ASN A 358 14.97 27.90 17.87
CA ASN A 358 14.55 29.18 18.35
C ASN A 358 14.90 30.38 17.42
N THR A 359 15.71 30.13 16.37
CA THR A 359 16.04 31.11 15.32
C THR A 359 15.20 30.94 14.07
N GLN A 360 14.19 30.03 14.08
CA GLN A 360 13.35 29.66 12.95
C GLN A 360 14.13 28.98 11.81
N SER A 361 15.32 28.50 12.09
CA SER A 361 16.13 27.71 11.17
C SER A 361 15.82 26.21 11.33
N PRO A 362 16.05 25.38 10.28
CA PRO A 362 15.90 23.94 10.41
C PRO A 362 16.77 23.38 11.54
N TYR A 363 16.17 22.56 12.40
CA TYR A 363 16.84 22.04 13.59
C TYR A 363 18.00 21.10 13.24
N VAL A 364 19.18 21.37 13.76
CA VAL A 364 20.38 20.58 13.53
C VAL A 364 20.55 19.57 14.68
N VAL A 365 20.09 18.34 14.47
CA VAL A 365 20.11 17.26 15.48
C VAL A 365 21.52 16.98 16.02
N ARG A 366 22.55 17.10 15.18
CA ARG A 366 23.93 16.84 15.57
C ARG A 366 24.43 17.73 16.73
N ASN A 367 23.88 18.92 16.88
CA ASN A 367 24.28 19.88 17.91
C ASN A 367 23.90 19.40 19.33
N ILE A 368 22.94 18.49 19.45
CA ILE A 368 22.45 17.97 20.73
C ILE A 368 22.95 16.57 21.06
N LEU A 369 23.80 16.00 20.19
CA LEU A 369 24.35 14.68 20.40
C LEU A 369 25.67 14.75 21.19
N GLY A 370 25.81 13.84 22.13
CA GLY A 370 27.04 13.58 22.88
C GLY A 370 27.92 12.53 22.20
N PRO A 371 29.00 12.12 22.88
CA PRO A 371 29.85 11.02 22.44
C PRO A 371 29.02 9.74 22.27
N GLY A 372 29.26 9.00 21.18
CA GLY A 372 28.51 7.79 20.87
C GLY A 372 27.09 8.04 20.37
N PHE A 373 26.79 9.22 19.85
CA PHE A 373 25.47 9.61 19.31
C PHE A 373 24.30 9.49 20.32
N THR A 374 24.58 9.63 21.59
CA THR A 374 23.57 9.68 22.65
C THR A 374 23.07 11.12 22.82
N PHE A 375 21.82 11.27 23.25
CA PHE A 375 21.22 12.57 23.54
C PHE A 375 21.94 13.21 24.74
N ASP A 376 22.38 14.48 24.58
CA ASP A 376 23.03 15.26 25.61
C ASP A 376 22.09 16.39 26.07
N LEU A 377 21.58 16.28 27.30
CA LEU A 377 20.63 17.24 27.85
C LEU A 377 21.21 18.65 28.02
N GLU A 378 22.50 18.77 28.36
CA GLU A 378 23.14 20.07 28.55
C GLU A 378 23.30 20.79 27.21
N LYS A 379 23.73 20.08 26.18
CA LYS A 379 23.77 20.63 24.82
C LYS A 379 22.39 21.03 24.32
N TYR A 380 21.35 20.23 24.60
CA TYR A 380 19.98 20.55 24.25
C TYR A 380 19.49 21.82 24.91
N LYS A 381 19.76 22.01 26.21
CA LYS A 381 19.39 23.23 26.93
C LYS A 381 20.11 24.49 26.39
N VAL A 382 21.36 24.34 25.97
CA VAL A 382 22.17 25.44 25.42
C VAL A 382 21.76 25.78 23.99
N TYR A 383 21.42 24.75 23.17
CA TYR A 383 21.10 24.96 21.75
C TYR A 383 19.69 25.51 21.58
N SER A 384 18.67 24.71 21.67
CA SER A 384 17.27 25.15 21.50
C SER A 384 16.29 24.04 21.84
N PRO A 385 15.09 24.38 22.37
CA PRO A 385 13.93 23.47 22.30
C PRO A 385 13.50 23.22 20.86
N LEU A 386 12.73 22.14 20.66
CA LEU A 386 12.16 21.79 19.36
C LEU A 386 10.84 22.51 19.13
N PHE A 387 10.68 23.13 17.96
CA PHE A 387 9.45 23.78 17.54
C PHE A 387 8.86 23.05 16.32
N LEU A 388 7.56 22.76 16.39
CA LEU A 388 6.83 22.02 15.35
C LEU A 388 5.75 22.93 14.74
N ALA A 389 5.58 22.82 13.42
CA ALA A 389 4.47 23.45 12.74
C ALA A 389 3.11 22.93 13.26
N PRO A 390 2.04 23.73 13.23
CA PRO A 390 0.71 23.33 13.70
C PRO A 390 0.20 22.02 13.12
N THR A 391 0.27 21.86 11.79
CA THR A 391 -0.16 20.64 11.13
C THR A 391 0.72 19.45 11.49
N PHE A 392 2.01 19.65 11.72
CA PHE A 392 2.92 18.57 12.10
C PHE A 392 2.62 18.07 13.52
N ALA A 393 2.38 18.95 14.47
CA ALA A 393 1.96 18.59 15.81
C ALA A 393 0.60 17.87 15.80
N LEU A 394 -0.37 18.37 15.02
CA LEU A 394 -1.66 17.73 14.83
C LEU A 394 -1.53 16.34 14.22
N ASN A 395 -0.66 16.15 13.23
CA ASN A 395 -0.44 14.85 12.59
C ASN A 395 0.00 13.77 13.59
N TYR A 396 0.85 14.11 14.55
CA TYR A 396 1.21 13.21 15.65
C TYR A 396 -0.01 12.85 16.50
N GLY A 397 -0.77 13.84 16.97
CA GLY A 397 -1.99 13.62 17.75
C GLY A 397 -3.03 12.76 17.02
N LEU A 398 -3.30 13.09 15.75
CA LEU A 398 -4.25 12.38 14.91
C LEU A 398 -3.78 10.95 14.59
N SER A 399 -2.49 10.72 14.44
CA SER A 399 -1.94 9.37 14.24
C SER A 399 -2.20 8.45 15.43
N PHE A 400 -2.05 8.96 16.67
CA PHE A 400 -2.43 8.23 17.88
C PHE A 400 -3.94 7.99 17.94
N ALA A 401 -4.74 9.03 17.67
CA ALA A 401 -6.19 8.93 17.70
C ALA A 401 -6.72 7.95 16.65
N ALA A 402 -6.23 8.02 15.41
CA ALA A 402 -6.65 7.14 14.32
C ALA A 402 -6.33 5.67 14.62
N LEU A 403 -5.12 5.38 15.11
CA LEU A 403 -4.74 4.00 15.44
C LEU A 403 -5.57 3.45 16.60
N THR A 404 -5.76 4.25 17.66
CA THR A 404 -6.59 3.85 18.81
C THR A 404 -8.05 3.65 18.38
N ALA A 405 -8.62 4.59 17.61
CA ALA A 405 -9.97 4.49 17.08
C ALA A 405 -10.15 3.24 16.21
N SER A 406 -9.18 2.93 15.37
CA SER A 406 -9.20 1.75 14.48
C SER A 406 -9.20 0.44 15.28
N VAL A 407 -8.35 0.32 16.29
CA VAL A 407 -8.32 -0.86 17.17
C VAL A 407 -9.62 -1.00 17.96
N VAL A 408 -10.09 0.08 18.57
CA VAL A 408 -11.33 0.07 19.35
C VAL A 408 -12.55 -0.25 18.46
N HIS A 409 -12.63 0.37 17.29
CA HIS A 409 -13.69 0.10 16.31
C HIS A 409 -13.70 -1.38 15.88
N LEU A 410 -12.53 -1.92 15.56
CA LEU A 410 -12.38 -3.33 15.19
C LEU A 410 -12.86 -4.26 16.30
N ILE A 411 -12.47 -4.00 17.56
CA ILE A 411 -12.89 -4.80 18.71
C ILE A 411 -14.40 -4.71 18.93
N LEU A 412 -14.96 -3.52 18.95
CA LEU A 412 -16.39 -3.29 19.25
C LEU A 412 -17.31 -3.83 18.17
N HIS A 413 -17.02 -3.57 16.90
CA HIS A 413 -17.93 -3.88 15.80
C HIS A 413 -17.62 -5.22 15.11
N ARG A 414 -16.37 -5.63 15.06
CA ARG A 414 -15.93 -6.83 14.34
C ARG A 414 -15.31 -7.90 15.25
N GLY A 415 -15.12 -7.62 16.53
CA GLY A 415 -14.43 -8.52 17.47
C GLY A 415 -15.09 -9.91 17.54
N LYS A 416 -16.42 -9.97 17.63
CA LYS A 416 -17.17 -11.25 17.64
C LYS A 416 -17.01 -12.02 16.33
N ILE A 417 -17.03 -11.32 15.20
CA ILE A 417 -16.87 -11.92 13.86
C ILE A 417 -15.42 -12.43 13.71
N LEU A 418 -14.44 -11.63 14.09
CA LEU A 418 -13.03 -12.02 14.07
C LEU A 418 -12.78 -13.25 14.95
N ILE A 419 -13.24 -13.24 16.19
CA ILE A 419 -13.10 -14.40 17.09
C ILE A 419 -13.77 -15.64 16.51
N ARG A 420 -14.96 -15.49 15.92
CA ARG A 420 -15.66 -16.57 15.24
C ARG A 420 -14.86 -17.08 14.03
N GLN A 421 -14.32 -16.18 13.20
CA GLN A 421 -13.49 -16.53 12.07
C GLN A 421 -12.17 -17.17 12.51
N PHE A 422 -11.53 -16.67 13.58
CA PHE A 422 -10.35 -17.32 14.18
C PHE A 422 -10.65 -18.75 14.67
N ARG A 423 -11.84 -19.00 15.21
CA ARG A 423 -12.28 -20.35 15.62
C ARG A 423 -12.73 -21.21 14.44
N LEU A 424 -13.35 -20.60 13.42
CA LEU A 424 -13.88 -21.27 12.24
C LEU A 424 -12.86 -21.34 11.07
N ALA A 425 -11.70 -20.70 11.18
CA ALA A 425 -10.61 -20.85 10.20
C ALA A 425 -10.14 -22.32 10.07
N SER A 426 -10.62 -23.18 10.96
CA SER A 426 -10.51 -24.64 10.89
C SER A 426 -11.69 -25.32 10.17
N SER A 427 -12.83 -24.65 9.93
CA SER A 427 -14.00 -25.22 9.27
C SER A 427 -14.56 -24.27 8.22
N GLN A 428 -14.34 -24.62 6.97
CA GLN A 428 -15.06 -24.30 5.75
C GLN A 428 -15.84 -22.98 5.70
N SER A 429 -15.29 -21.97 5.02
CA SER A 429 -16.11 -20.94 4.38
C SER A 429 -16.47 -21.45 2.96
N GLU A 430 -17.75 -21.40 2.60
CA GLU A 430 -18.24 -21.75 1.25
C GLU A 430 -17.98 -20.62 0.22
N ASP A 431 -16.91 -19.87 0.39
CA ASP A 431 -16.55 -18.78 -0.50
C ASP A 431 -15.90 -19.30 -1.78
N VAL A 432 -16.33 -18.77 -2.93
CA VAL A 432 -15.83 -19.11 -4.28
C VAL A 432 -14.31 -18.90 -4.35
N HIS A 433 -13.83 -17.79 -3.81
CA HIS A 433 -12.41 -17.45 -3.79
C HIS A 433 -11.57 -18.46 -2.98
N PHE A 434 -12.03 -18.82 -1.79
CA PHE A 434 -11.38 -19.84 -0.97
C PHE A 434 -11.35 -21.21 -1.66
N ASN A 435 -12.44 -21.59 -2.35
CA ASN A 435 -12.52 -22.85 -3.09
C ASN A 435 -11.53 -22.90 -4.27
N MET A 436 -11.24 -21.76 -4.91
CA MET A 436 -10.21 -21.67 -5.95
C MET A 436 -8.80 -21.82 -5.37
N ILE A 437 -8.50 -21.08 -4.29
CA ILE A 437 -7.20 -21.18 -3.61
C ILE A 437 -6.94 -22.61 -3.10
N LYS A 438 -7.96 -23.30 -2.62
CA LYS A 438 -7.87 -24.66 -2.09
C LYS A 438 -7.43 -25.70 -3.15
N LYS A 439 -7.61 -25.42 -4.45
CA LYS A 439 -7.12 -26.28 -5.53
C LYS A 439 -5.58 -26.35 -5.57
N TYR A 440 -4.90 -25.31 -5.08
CA TYR A 440 -3.44 -25.26 -5.04
C TYR A 440 -2.89 -25.81 -3.72
N ARG A 441 -1.71 -26.45 -3.79
CA ARG A 441 -1.04 -26.97 -2.58
C ARG A 441 -0.55 -25.79 -1.72
N PRO A 442 -1.04 -25.61 -0.50
CA PRO A 442 -0.55 -24.54 0.35
C PRO A 442 0.89 -24.82 0.78
N ALA A 443 1.72 -23.78 0.85
CA ALA A 443 3.03 -23.90 1.47
C ALA A 443 2.86 -24.25 2.97
N PRO A 444 3.59 -25.22 3.50
CA PRO A 444 3.44 -25.64 4.89
C PRO A 444 3.90 -24.53 5.84
N ASP A 445 3.18 -24.34 6.95
CA ASP A 445 3.44 -23.24 7.91
C ASP A 445 4.83 -23.34 8.55
N TRP A 446 5.40 -24.54 8.66
CA TRP A 446 6.73 -24.73 9.23
C TRP A 446 7.85 -24.07 8.41
N TRP A 447 7.66 -23.89 7.09
CA TRP A 447 8.61 -23.13 6.25
C TRP A 447 8.70 -21.68 6.70
N TYR A 448 7.56 -21.04 6.94
CA TYR A 448 7.51 -19.66 7.43
C TYR A 448 8.08 -19.54 8.84
N LEU A 449 7.84 -20.54 9.70
CA LEU A 449 8.40 -20.58 11.06
C LEU A 449 9.93 -20.77 11.04
N ALA A 450 10.43 -21.67 10.20
CA ALA A 450 11.87 -21.89 10.05
C ALA A 450 12.57 -20.63 9.51
N LEU A 451 12.00 -20.01 8.48
CA LEU A 451 12.51 -18.77 7.91
C LEU A 451 12.45 -17.62 8.91
N LEU A 452 11.38 -17.53 9.70
CA LEU A 452 11.23 -16.56 10.77
C LEU A 452 12.32 -16.74 11.84
N ALA A 453 12.60 -17.98 12.24
CA ALA A 453 13.68 -18.26 13.19
C ALA A 453 15.04 -17.80 12.67
N VAL A 454 15.35 -18.05 11.41
CA VAL A 454 16.58 -17.56 10.76
C VAL A 454 16.60 -16.03 10.73
N ALA A 455 15.50 -15.40 10.32
CA ALA A 455 15.41 -13.94 10.24
C ALA A 455 15.52 -13.26 11.62
N LEU A 456 14.93 -13.85 12.66
CA LEU A 456 15.09 -13.39 14.04
C LEU A 456 16.54 -13.56 14.52
N ALA A 457 17.20 -14.67 14.21
CA ALA A 457 18.60 -14.87 14.54
C ALA A 457 19.51 -13.83 13.86
N MET A 458 19.23 -13.51 12.58
CA MET A 458 19.91 -12.42 11.85
C MET A 458 19.66 -11.07 12.52
N GLY A 459 18.43 -10.77 12.93
CA GLY A 459 18.08 -9.53 13.62
C GLY A 459 18.77 -9.39 14.98
N VAL A 460 18.86 -10.49 15.75
CA VAL A 460 19.66 -10.52 16.99
C VAL A 460 21.13 -10.29 16.69
N GLY A 461 21.66 -10.89 15.62
CA GLY A 461 23.02 -10.65 15.14
C GLY A 461 23.29 -9.19 14.80
N VAL A 462 22.33 -8.50 14.18
CA VAL A 462 22.39 -7.05 13.91
C VAL A 462 22.48 -6.26 15.20
N VAL A 463 21.60 -6.55 16.15
CA VAL A 463 21.49 -5.76 17.39
C VAL A 463 22.65 -6.02 18.35
N HIS A 464 23.18 -7.23 18.39
CA HIS A 464 24.25 -7.62 19.31
C HIS A 464 25.65 -7.48 18.71
N GLY A 465 25.78 -7.67 17.40
CA GLY A 465 27.06 -7.64 16.71
C GLY A 465 27.56 -6.24 16.34
N TYR A 466 26.71 -5.24 16.40
CA TYR A 466 27.03 -3.86 16.05
C TYR A 466 26.58 -2.89 17.13
N ASP A 467 27.20 -1.71 17.20
CA ASP A 467 26.83 -0.66 18.17
C ASP A 467 25.54 0.06 17.74
N THR A 468 24.42 -0.64 17.91
CA THR A 468 23.09 -0.17 17.50
C THR A 468 22.36 0.58 18.60
N GLN A 469 22.92 0.64 19.82
CA GLN A 469 22.29 1.21 21.03
C GLN A 469 20.94 0.54 21.40
N LEU A 470 20.47 -0.46 20.66
CA LEU A 470 19.24 -1.19 20.94
C LEU A 470 19.56 -2.46 21.72
N PRO A 471 18.98 -2.68 22.92
CA PRO A 471 19.16 -3.94 23.63
C PRO A 471 18.42 -5.08 22.93
N TRP A 472 18.92 -6.31 23.07
CA TRP A 472 18.34 -7.51 22.42
C TRP A 472 16.86 -7.72 22.70
N TRP A 473 16.41 -7.46 23.94
CA TRP A 473 14.99 -7.57 24.29
C TRP A 473 14.13 -6.51 23.57
N GLY A 474 14.68 -5.32 23.31
CA GLY A 474 14.00 -4.27 22.55
C GLY A 474 13.68 -4.68 21.12
N PHE A 475 14.55 -5.46 20.50
CA PHE A 475 14.29 -6.06 19.19
C PHE A 475 13.05 -6.97 19.22
N PHE A 476 12.93 -7.86 20.20
CA PHE A 476 11.75 -8.73 20.32
C PHE A 476 10.47 -7.95 20.62
N VAL A 477 10.56 -6.89 21.43
CA VAL A 477 9.41 -5.99 21.65
C VAL A 477 8.97 -5.33 20.34
N ALA A 478 9.90 -4.86 19.52
CA ALA A 478 9.58 -4.29 18.21
C ALA A 478 8.86 -5.29 17.29
N CYS A 479 9.38 -6.52 17.19
CA CYS A 479 8.75 -7.59 16.43
C CYS A 479 7.37 -7.98 16.97
N ALA A 480 7.20 -8.02 18.29
CA ALA A 480 5.93 -8.30 18.94
C ALA A 480 4.87 -7.21 18.63
N ILE A 481 5.27 -5.93 18.63
CA ILE A 481 4.39 -4.82 18.22
C ILE A 481 3.94 -5.03 16.78
N ALA A 482 4.85 -5.34 15.85
CA ALA A 482 4.47 -5.63 14.46
C ALA A 482 3.48 -6.80 14.38
N GLY A 483 3.73 -7.90 15.11
CA GLY A 483 2.86 -9.08 15.14
C GLY A 483 1.47 -8.81 15.71
N VAL A 484 1.34 -7.95 16.72
CA VAL A 484 0.03 -7.59 17.31
C VAL A 484 -0.77 -6.70 16.36
N PHE A 485 -0.12 -5.73 15.72
CA PHE A 485 -0.80 -4.76 14.87
C PHE A 485 -1.04 -5.24 13.43
N ILE A 486 -0.48 -6.36 13.00
CA ILE A 486 -0.71 -6.88 11.65
C ILE A 486 -2.20 -7.15 11.39
N VAL A 487 -2.91 -7.76 12.33
CA VAL A 487 -4.34 -8.11 12.15
C VAL A 487 -5.21 -6.86 12.00
N PRO A 488 -5.22 -5.87 12.92
CA PRO A 488 -6.06 -4.69 12.77
C PRO A 488 -5.68 -3.85 11.54
N CYS A 489 -4.41 -3.66 11.28
CA CYS A 489 -3.96 -2.83 10.16
C CYS A 489 -4.25 -3.47 8.80
N CYS A 490 -4.03 -4.78 8.64
CA CYS A 490 -4.35 -5.49 7.41
C CYS A 490 -5.86 -5.64 7.19
N THR A 491 -6.66 -5.81 8.26
CA THR A 491 -8.12 -5.86 8.14
C THR A 491 -8.67 -4.54 7.59
N ILE A 492 -8.21 -3.40 8.10
CA ILE A 492 -8.64 -2.09 7.61
C ILE A 492 -8.17 -1.89 6.17
N LEU A 493 -6.90 -2.20 5.87
CA LEU A 493 -6.36 -2.10 4.51
C LEU A 493 -7.16 -2.95 3.51
N GLY A 494 -7.45 -4.21 3.86
CA GLY A 494 -8.19 -5.14 3.00
C GLY A 494 -9.65 -4.75 2.75
N MET A 495 -10.27 -3.99 3.67
CA MET A 495 -11.67 -3.55 3.53
C MET A 495 -11.82 -2.17 2.91
N THR A 496 -10.93 -1.23 3.24
CA THR A 496 -11.08 0.20 2.92
C THR A 496 -10.05 0.74 1.94
N ASN A 497 -9.03 -0.04 1.64
CA ASN A 497 -7.84 0.37 0.90
C ASN A 497 -7.03 1.50 1.57
N ILE A 498 -7.28 1.78 2.86
CA ILE A 498 -6.54 2.77 3.65
C ILE A 498 -5.43 2.08 4.42
N GLN A 499 -4.19 2.47 4.15
CA GLN A 499 -3.02 1.92 4.82
C GLN A 499 -2.76 2.64 6.14
N LEU A 500 -2.84 1.91 7.25
CA LEU A 500 -2.42 2.38 8.57
C LEU A 500 -0.98 1.98 8.85
N SER A 501 -0.21 2.91 9.41
CA SER A 501 1.19 2.71 9.77
C SER A 501 1.44 3.00 11.25
N LEU A 502 2.37 2.27 11.84
CA LEU A 502 2.85 2.52 13.21
C LEU A 502 3.92 3.62 13.28
N ASN A 503 4.02 4.45 12.25
CA ASN A 503 5.13 5.37 12.04
C ASN A 503 5.35 6.36 13.19
N VAL A 504 4.30 6.69 13.93
CA VAL A 504 4.35 7.61 15.08
C VAL A 504 4.41 6.84 16.40
N ILE A 505 3.56 5.82 16.58
CA ILE A 505 3.46 5.12 17.86
C ILE A 505 4.70 4.27 18.18
N SER A 506 5.34 3.70 17.16
CA SER A 506 6.53 2.89 17.35
C SER A 506 7.72 3.70 17.90
N PRO A 507 8.15 4.82 17.28
CA PRO A 507 9.23 5.62 17.85
C PRO A 507 8.84 6.29 19.17
N PHE A 508 7.55 6.53 19.42
CA PHE A 508 7.08 7.01 20.72
C PHE A 508 7.34 5.97 21.82
N ILE A 509 6.93 4.72 21.61
CA ILE A 509 7.20 3.63 22.53
C ILE A 509 8.71 3.42 22.69
N GLY A 510 9.46 3.40 21.57
CA GLY A 510 10.91 3.24 21.59
C GLY A 510 11.63 4.34 22.35
N GLY A 511 11.17 5.59 22.21
CA GLY A 511 11.72 6.75 22.94
C GLY A 511 11.55 6.65 24.44
N TYR A 512 10.43 6.11 24.92
CA TYR A 512 10.21 5.84 26.34
C TYR A 512 11.01 4.64 26.85
N LEU A 513 11.14 3.59 26.07
CA LEU A 513 11.88 2.39 26.44
C LEU A 513 13.41 2.60 26.42
N PHE A 514 13.90 3.45 25.52
CA PHE A 514 15.33 3.69 25.30
C PHE A 514 15.65 5.19 25.29
N PRO A 515 15.45 5.91 26.43
CA PRO A 515 15.67 7.33 26.49
C PRO A 515 17.12 7.68 26.15
N GLY A 516 17.30 8.71 25.33
CA GLY A 516 18.62 9.19 24.97
C GLY A 516 19.38 8.36 23.91
N ARG A 517 18.75 7.37 23.29
CA ARG A 517 19.37 6.47 22.29
C ARG A 517 18.69 6.60 20.92
N PRO A 518 18.92 7.66 20.15
CA PRO A 518 18.19 7.92 18.92
C PRO A 518 18.43 6.84 17.84
N ILE A 519 19.65 6.30 17.72
CA ILE A 519 19.97 5.20 16.80
C ILE A 519 19.17 3.95 17.17
N GLY A 520 19.12 3.60 18.47
CA GLY A 520 18.33 2.48 18.95
C GLY A 520 16.85 2.61 18.65
N VAL A 521 16.26 3.82 18.83
CA VAL A 521 14.86 4.10 18.49
C VAL A 521 14.61 4.00 16.99
N MET A 522 15.54 4.43 16.15
CA MET A 522 15.43 4.34 14.70
C MET A 522 15.42 2.87 14.23
N ILE A 523 16.31 2.04 14.76
CA ILE A 523 16.35 0.60 14.46
C ILE A 523 15.10 -0.12 15.01
N PHE A 524 14.65 0.23 16.21
CA PHE A 524 13.38 -0.24 16.79
C PHE A 524 12.18 0.06 15.87
N LYS A 525 12.12 1.28 15.31
CA LYS A 525 11.10 1.68 14.34
C LYS A 525 11.12 0.79 13.09
N VAL A 526 12.29 0.44 12.57
CA VAL A 526 12.39 -0.43 11.40
C VAL A 526 11.82 -1.81 11.70
N TYR A 527 12.20 -2.44 12.81
CA TYR A 527 11.70 -3.77 13.15
C TYR A 527 10.22 -3.81 13.57
N SER A 528 9.61 -2.70 13.92
CA SER A 528 8.18 -2.64 14.24
C SER A 528 7.34 -2.12 13.07
N THR A 529 7.62 -0.92 12.57
CA THR A 529 6.79 -0.25 11.56
C THR A 529 7.03 -0.80 10.16
N ILE A 530 8.31 -0.97 9.79
CA ILE A 530 8.66 -1.37 8.42
C ILE A 530 8.37 -2.85 8.19
N VAL A 531 8.62 -3.67 9.19
CA VAL A 531 8.21 -5.09 9.20
C VAL A 531 6.71 -5.22 9.00
N LEU A 532 5.89 -4.41 9.70
CA LEU A 532 4.43 -4.38 9.48
C LEU A 532 4.07 -3.94 8.06
N GLY A 533 4.70 -2.88 7.55
CA GLY A 533 4.47 -2.40 6.19
C GLY A 533 4.77 -3.46 5.14
N GLN A 534 5.89 -4.20 5.28
CA GLN A 534 6.23 -5.31 4.41
C GLN A 534 5.22 -6.45 4.50
N ALA A 535 4.74 -6.75 5.69
CA ALA A 535 3.71 -7.77 5.87
C ALA A 535 2.40 -7.37 5.16
N GLN A 536 1.97 -6.11 5.24
CA GLN A 536 0.80 -5.59 4.52
C GLN A 536 0.92 -5.74 3.00
N VAL A 537 2.10 -5.47 2.44
CA VAL A 537 2.36 -5.64 1.00
C VAL A 537 2.29 -7.11 0.60
N CYS A 538 2.86 -8.01 1.41
CA CYS A 538 2.85 -9.44 1.13
C CYS A 538 1.44 -10.05 1.23
N GLU A 539 0.63 -9.65 2.22
CA GLU A 539 -0.77 -10.11 2.35
C GLU A 539 -1.61 -9.68 1.13
N ARG A 540 -1.41 -8.45 0.65
CA ARG A 540 -2.02 -7.98 -0.60
C ARG A 540 -1.61 -8.85 -1.78
N ALA A 541 -0.34 -9.23 -1.88
CA ALA A 541 0.18 -10.04 -2.98
C ALA A 541 -0.40 -11.47 -2.98
N HIS A 542 -0.66 -12.08 -1.81
CA HIS A 542 -1.20 -13.44 -1.71
C HIS A 542 -2.62 -13.61 -2.26
N LEU A 543 -3.36 -12.52 -2.46
CA LEU A 543 -4.74 -12.51 -2.97
C LEU A 543 -4.86 -12.21 -4.46
N ASN A 544 -3.78 -12.22 -5.22
CA ASN A 544 -3.86 -12.03 -6.66
C ASN A 544 -4.34 -13.35 -7.32
N PRO A 545 -5.63 -13.48 -7.72
CA PRO A 545 -6.21 -14.74 -8.15
C PRO A 545 -6.06 -14.91 -9.66
N ALA A 546 -4.86 -14.98 -10.20
CA ALA A 546 -4.69 -15.28 -11.62
C ALA A 546 -3.99 -16.63 -11.84
#